data_53ab1fc6df8319e254e54709fbe33ff9
#
_entry.id   53ab1fc6df8319e254e54709fbe33ff9
#
_cell.length_a   1.000
_cell.length_b   1.000
_cell.length_c   1.000
_cell.angle_alpha   90.00
_cell.angle_beta   90.00
_cell.angle_gamma   90.00
#
_symmetry.space_group_name_H-M   'P 1'
#
loop_
_entity.id
_entity.type
_entity.pdbx_description
1 polymer ?
#
loop_
_entity_poly.entity_id
_entity_poly.type
_entity_poly.pdbx_seq_one_letter_code
_entity_poly.pdbx_strand_id
1 'polypeptide(L)'
;MCKGIFSFLILAFSIFSAQQKPVQIAFLSDIHFQDLYGSFSDNDFKGIINPKTGKPTILRTMDAQLHSTRIFNENYFALLKALDDIAGKEIKIVAMPGDFSDDGQAYNLRGLRKILNQYHQQYGIEFYMTTGNHDPVGPFRQDSGKDDFLGQDGYPLGIYSKGNIGKTERKITTRDIAESGYFEILDELKNFGFYPKKKDLFWGAPFTKYSPKEYSYEKALQDADYTKRMYNVAEGFSVPDLSYVAEPVQGIWLMAIDGNTYIPKDISESPQNPGNYKGAGIGYNNVLTHKKHLIDWVKRTMAEARKNGKTVIAFTHYPMIDFNDGATNEIKSLLGDKKWQMERVPEEEVAKAFAEAGLQIHFAGHMHINDTGIRNINGNMLVNVQVPSLAAYIPAYKVLTIHSSDRFEVQTEVLNDVPRFNELFPLYEKEYDVLAKDGSKKLWNKDILRSSSYHGFMLFHLKELVRLRMIPDEWPKDFIEKTKDFTGEDLLLLVKTKDQLFTMKVDQQSFRKWKMEDLLLDLYKFQSADELAQKDIPTERLQQYKILEELFSAYQGRDSLITNLKKVFKILSLLSNGDPADHFEVNLKKNSIIKL
;
A
#
# COMPACT_ATOMS: atom_id res chain seq x y z
N MET A 1 61.69 62.58 -8.85
CA MET A 1 61.48 61.32 -8.08
C MET A 1 60.02 61.20 -7.82
N CYS A 2 59.26 60.48 -8.63
CA CYS A 2 57.85 60.18 -8.40
C CYS A 2 57.75 58.69 -8.05
N LYS A 3 57.31 58.38 -6.82
CA LYS A 3 56.97 57.01 -6.36
C LYS A 3 55.53 56.76 -6.75
N GLY A 4 55.30 55.84 -7.67
CA GLY A 4 53.94 55.30 -7.95
C GLY A 4 53.60 54.24 -6.97
N ILE A 5 52.43 54.35 -6.31
CA ILE A 5 51.82 53.34 -5.44
C ILE A 5 50.89 52.52 -6.32
N PHE A 6 51.20 51.23 -6.51
CA PHE A 6 50.33 50.27 -7.13
C PHE A 6 49.43 49.69 -6.05
N SER A 7 48.12 50.02 -6.03
CA SER A 7 47.11 49.38 -5.21
C SER A 7 46.61 48.13 -5.90
N PHE A 8 46.89 46.96 -5.30
CA PHE A 8 46.31 45.68 -5.71
C PHE A 8 44.91 45.55 -5.12
N LEU A 9 43.88 45.64 -5.95
CA LEU A 9 42.51 45.33 -5.58
C LEU A 9 42.34 43.79 -5.62
N ILE A 10 42.28 43.13 -4.47
CA ILE A 10 41.91 41.70 -4.35
C ILE A 10 40.38 41.64 -4.41
N LEU A 11 39.82 41.25 -5.57
CA LEU A 11 38.42 40.87 -5.69
C LEU A 11 38.24 39.49 -5.04
N ALA A 12 37.68 39.46 -3.85
CA ALA A 12 37.20 38.23 -3.23
C ALA A 12 35.92 37.78 -3.95
N PHE A 13 36.01 36.80 -4.83
CA PHE A 13 34.89 36.09 -5.38
C PHE A 13 34.32 35.20 -4.24
N SER A 14 33.25 35.65 -3.58
CA SER A 14 32.41 34.81 -2.75
C SER A 14 31.69 33.83 -3.67
N ILE A 15 32.20 32.61 -3.77
CA ILE A 15 31.47 31.52 -4.40
C ILE A 15 30.30 31.22 -3.47
N PHE A 16 29.15 31.82 -3.71
CA PHE A 16 27.90 31.33 -3.18
C PHE A 16 27.64 29.95 -3.81
N SER A 17 28.07 28.91 -3.15
CA SER A 17 27.58 27.57 -3.44
C SER A 17 26.06 27.61 -3.15
N ALA A 18 25.25 27.74 -4.17
CA ALA A 18 23.81 27.54 -4.05
C ALA A 18 23.63 26.11 -3.53
N GLN A 19 23.21 25.99 -2.29
CA GLN A 19 22.91 24.70 -1.68
C GLN A 19 21.82 24.05 -2.54
N GLN A 20 22.19 23.02 -3.29
CA GLN A 20 21.27 22.33 -4.18
C GLN A 20 20.12 21.79 -3.31
N LYS A 21 18.87 22.11 -3.65
CA LYS A 21 17.70 21.58 -2.91
C LYS A 21 17.83 20.06 -2.83
N PRO A 22 17.58 19.44 -1.67
CA PRO A 22 17.64 17.99 -1.55
C PRO A 22 16.65 17.33 -2.52
N VAL A 23 17.01 16.18 -3.05
CA VAL A 23 16.13 15.42 -3.94
C VAL A 23 14.99 14.84 -3.12
N GLN A 24 13.75 15.05 -3.58
CA GLN A 24 12.56 14.48 -2.98
C GLN A 24 11.89 13.50 -3.93
N ILE A 25 11.39 12.40 -3.36
CA ILE A 25 10.64 11.36 -4.07
C ILE A 25 9.34 11.11 -3.28
N ALA A 26 8.21 11.19 -3.96
CA ALA A 26 6.94 10.77 -3.37
C ALA A 26 6.64 9.30 -3.73
N PHE A 27 6.08 8.56 -2.77
CA PHE A 27 5.67 7.17 -2.94
C PHE A 27 4.15 7.08 -2.80
N LEU A 28 3.47 6.68 -3.89
CA LEU A 28 2.02 6.45 -3.95
C LEU A 28 1.78 4.96 -4.18
N SER A 29 1.26 4.23 -3.21
CA SER A 29 1.01 2.80 -3.30
C SER A 29 -0.46 2.46 -3.18
N ASP A 30 -0.85 1.29 -3.67
CA ASP A 30 -2.17 0.70 -3.47
C ASP A 30 -3.31 1.69 -3.77
N ILE A 31 -3.19 2.34 -4.93
CA ILE A 31 -4.17 3.33 -5.38
C ILE A 31 -5.47 2.65 -5.75
N HIS A 32 -5.40 1.44 -6.31
CA HIS A 32 -6.56 0.67 -6.79
C HIS A 32 -7.50 1.53 -7.64
N PHE A 33 -6.91 2.27 -8.57
CA PHE A 33 -7.61 3.25 -9.37
C PHE A 33 -8.75 2.62 -10.17
N GLN A 34 -9.95 3.20 -10.05
CA GLN A 34 -11.10 2.98 -10.91
C GLN A 34 -11.46 4.27 -11.64
N ASP A 35 -11.57 4.20 -12.99
CA ASP A 35 -11.94 5.35 -13.77
C ASP A 35 -13.45 5.60 -13.72
N LEU A 36 -13.89 6.45 -12.79
CA LEU A 36 -15.30 6.80 -12.60
C LEU A 36 -15.95 7.42 -13.85
N TYR A 37 -15.15 8.08 -14.69
CA TYR A 37 -15.61 8.83 -15.86
C TYR A 37 -15.09 8.25 -17.17
N GLY A 38 -14.56 7.04 -17.11
CA GLY A 38 -14.10 6.29 -18.26
C GLY A 38 -15.22 5.82 -19.17
N SER A 39 -14.84 5.19 -20.25
CA SER A 39 -15.76 4.54 -21.18
C SER A 39 -15.20 3.21 -21.63
N PHE A 40 -16.08 2.27 -21.91
CA PHE A 40 -15.69 1.00 -22.51
C PHE A 40 -15.46 1.16 -24.01
N SER A 41 -14.49 0.43 -24.56
CA SER A 41 -14.12 0.52 -25.98
C SER A 41 -15.09 -0.21 -26.90
N ASP A 42 -15.85 -1.16 -26.38
CA ASP A 42 -16.71 -2.08 -27.13
C ASP A 42 -18.15 -2.17 -26.57
N ASN A 43 -18.54 -1.24 -25.70
CA ASN A 43 -19.89 -1.18 -25.12
C ASN A 43 -20.29 0.26 -24.81
N ASP A 44 -21.55 0.61 -25.07
CA ASP A 44 -22.10 1.97 -24.89
C ASP A 44 -22.55 2.29 -23.46
N PHE A 45 -22.36 1.38 -22.51
CA PHE A 45 -22.69 1.64 -21.10
C PHE A 45 -21.77 2.71 -20.53
N LYS A 46 -22.38 3.78 -20.02
CA LYS A 46 -21.66 4.95 -19.45
C LYS A 46 -21.84 5.09 -17.93
N GLY A 47 -22.44 4.09 -17.28
CA GLY A 47 -22.75 4.16 -15.86
C GLY A 47 -24.06 4.89 -15.56
N ILE A 48 -24.21 5.30 -14.31
CA ILE A 48 -25.38 6.04 -13.79
C ILE A 48 -25.14 7.55 -13.87
N ILE A 49 -26.19 8.33 -14.17
CA ILE A 49 -26.09 9.80 -14.18
C ILE A 49 -26.05 10.31 -12.74
N ASN A 50 -24.97 10.99 -12.38
CA ASN A 50 -24.85 11.64 -11.08
C ASN A 50 -25.72 12.91 -11.05
N PRO A 51 -26.74 13.00 -10.18
CA PRO A 51 -27.65 14.14 -10.14
C PRO A 51 -26.99 15.46 -9.73
N LYS A 52 -25.85 15.38 -8.99
CA LYS A 52 -25.08 16.55 -8.55
C LYS A 52 -24.27 17.20 -9.68
N THR A 53 -23.76 16.38 -10.61
CA THR A 53 -22.83 16.85 -11.65
C THR A 53 -23.36 16.73 -13.07
N GLY A 54 -24.45 15.96 -13.28
CA GLY A 54 -24.97 15.60 -14.60
C GLY A 54 -24.07 14.65 -15.39
N LYS A 55 -22.95 14.15 -14.80
CA LYS A 55 -22.00 13.27 -15.49
C LYS A 55 -22.41 11.81 -15.35
N PRO A 56 -22.28 11.02 -16.42
CA PRO A 56 -22.33 9.57 -16.31
C PRO A 56 -21.14 9.07 -15.49
N THR A 57 -21.39 8.12 -14.61
CA THR A 57 -20.39 7.64 -13.64
C THR A 57 -20.44 6.12 -13.55
N ILE A 58 -19.32 5.47 -13.74
CA ILE A 58 -19.13 4.02 -13.55
C ILE A 58 -18.55 3.81 -12.15
N LEU A 59 -19.36 3.24 -11.24
CA LEU A 59 -18.94 3.04 -9.85
C LEU A 59 -19.42 1.69 -9.31
N ARG A 60 -18.74 1.23 -8.27
CA ARG A 60 -19.09 0.04 -7.50
C ARG A 60 -20.10 0.40 -6.42
N THR A 61 -20.87 -0.57 -5.94
CA THR A 61 -21.84 -0.38 -4.86
C THR A 61 -21.16 -0.05 -3.54
N MET A 62 -21.86 0.66 -2.65
CA MET A 62 -21.38 0.90 -1.28
C MET A 62 -21.29 -0.42 -0.48
N ASP A 63 -22.26 -1.33 -0.66
CA ASP A 63 -22.19 -2.67 -0.04
C ASP A 63 -20.86 -3.37 -0.35
N ALA A 64 -20.40 -3.34 -1.60
CA ALA A 64 -19.13 -3.94 -1.99
C ALA A 64 -17.92 -3.24 -1.35
N GLN A 65 -17.94 -1.91 -1.26
CA GLN A 65 -16.86 -1.16 -0.62
C GLN A 65 -16.74 -1.50 0.87
N LEU A 66 -17.85 -1.57 1.61
CA LEU A 66 -17.85 -1.82 3.05
C LEU A 66 -17.42 -3.25 3.43
N HIS A 67 -17.41 -4.17 2.48
CA HIS A 67 -16.89 -5.53 2.66
C HIS A 67 -15.47 -5.73 2.10
N SER A 68 -14.84 -4.67 1.60
CA SER A 68 -13.49 -4.70 1.02
C SER A 68 -12.46 -4.00 1.91
N THR A 69 -11.22 -4.50 1.91
CA THR A 69 -10.07 -3.85 2.59
C THR A 69 -9.68 -2.51 1.97
N ARG A 70 -10.35 -2.12 0.88
CA ARG A 70 -10.17 -0.85 0.18
C ARG A 70 -11.49 -0.34 -0.37
N ILE A 71 -11.62 0.96 -0.49
CA ILE A 71 -12.69 1.58 -1.28
C ILE A 71 -12.35 1.50 -2.78
N PHE A 72 -13.37 1.60 -3.64
CA PHE A 72 -13.18 1.49 -5.09
C PHE A 72 -13.39 2.80 -5.83
N ASN A 73 -14.14 3.74 -5.27
CA ASN A 73 -14.66 4.89 -6.02
C ASN A 73 -14.01 6.21 -5.60
N GLU A 74 -13.97 6.55 -4.33
CA GLU A 74 -13.45 7.83 -3.82
C GLU A 74 -11.95 7.95 -3.93
N ASN A 75 -11.21 6.82 -4.08
CA ASN A 75 -9.78 6.78 -4.36
C ASN A 75 -9.42 7.51 -5.67
N TYR A 76 -10.35 7.64 -6.63
CA TYR A 76 -10.20 8.53 -7.80
C TYR A 76 -9.88 9.97 -7.37
N PHE A 77 -10.63 10.52 -6.42
CA PHE A 77 -10.43 11.88 -5.92
C PHE A 77 -9.21 11.97 -5.02
N ALA A 78 -8.93 10.93 -4.23
CA ALA A 78 -7.73 10.85 -3.38
C ALA A 78 -6.44 10.88 -4.22
N LEU A 79 -6.39 10.17 -5.35
CA LEU A 79 -5.26 10.22 -6.28
C LEU A 79 -5.05 11.65 -6.82
N LEU A 80 -6.12 12.33 -7.27
CA LEU A 80 -6.00 13.70 -7.76
C LEU A 80 -5.47 14.64 -6.69
N LYS A 81 -5.98 14.53 -5.44
CA LYS A 81 -5.50 15.34 -4.32
C LYS A 81 -4.03 15.07 -3.99
N ALA A 82 -3.61 13.81 -3.95
CA ALA A 82 -2.21 13.45 -3.71
C ALA A 82 -1.28 14.04 -4.79
N LEU A 83 -1.68 13.95 -6.06
CA LEU A 83 -0.90 14.50 -7.17
C LEU A 83 -0.87 16.03 -7.16
N ASP A 84 -1.97 16.71 -6.77
CA ASP A 84 -2.00 18.16 -6.59
C ASP A 84 -1.07 18.60 -5.47
N ASP A 85 -1.02 17.88 -4.34
CA ASP A 85 -0.12 18.16 -3.23
C ASP A 85 1.35 17.98 -3.63
N ILE A 86 1.67 16.89 -4.32
CA ILE A 86 3.01 16.60 -4.86
C ILE A 86 3.45 17.71 -5.82
N ALA A 87 2.55 18.15 -6.70
CA ALA A 87 2.82 19.24 -7.63
C ALA A 87 3.04 20.58 -6.87
N GLY A 88 2.21 20.87 -5.86
CA GLY A 88 2.33 22.06 -5.01
C GLY A 88 3.62 22.09 -4.18
N LYS A 89 4.12 20.93 -3.77
CA LYS A 89 5.43 20.75 -3.10
C LYS A 89 6.62 20.78 -4.08
N GLU A 90 6.37 20.92 -5.39
CA GLU A 90 7.38 20.90 -6.46
C GLU A 90 8.17 19.57 -6.55
N ILE A 91 7.65 18.47 -6.01
CA ILE A 91 8.27 17.15 -6.11
C ILE A 91 8.17 16.66 -7.56
N LYS A 92 9.29 16.24 -8.16
CA LYS A 92 9.38 15.88 -9.58
C LYS A 92 9.48 14.39 -9.84
N ILE A 93 9.63 13.57 -8.82
CA ILE A 93 9.76 12.12 -8.93
C ILE A 93 8.71 11.45 -8.07
N VAL A 94 7.90 10.59 -8.68
CA VAL A 94 6.90 9.77 -8.00
C VAL A 94 7.18 8.31 -8.30
N ALA A 95 7.39 7.51 -7.27
CA ALA A 95 7.46 6.06 -7.32
C ALA A 95 6.11 5.46 -6.91
N MET A 96 5.67 4.42 -7.64
CA MET A 96 4.38 3.75 -7.39
C MET A 96 4.61 2.26 -7.14
N PRO A 97 4.62 1.84 -5.86
CA PRO A 97 4.90 0.46 -5.45
C PRO A 97 3.77 -0.55 -5.70
N GLY A 98 3.21 -0.59 -6.91
CA GLY A 98 2.20 -1.57 -7.31
C GLY A 98 0.77 -1.28 -6.85
N ASP A 99 -0.15 -2.14 -7.26
CA ASP A 99 -1.59 -2.08 -7.05
C ASP A 99 -2.17 -0.70 -7.41
N PHE A 100 -1.75 -0.22 -8.61
CA PHE A 100 -2.12 1.10 -9.11
C PHE A 100 -3.52 1.14 -9.73
N SER A 101 -4.10 -0.01 -10.14
CA SER A 101 -5.46 -0.13 -10.66
C SER A 101 -6.27 -1.21 -9.95
N ASP A 102 -7.60 -1.22 -10.13
CA ASP A 102 -8.46 -2.29 -9.63
C ASP A 102 -8.43 -3.48 -10.60
N ASP A 103 -7.57 -4.48 -10.36
CA ASP A 103 -7.39 -5.73 -11.09
C ASP A 103 -6.95 -5.56 -12.57
N GLY A 104 -6.22 -4.50 -12.92
CA GLY A 104 -5.61 -4.32 -14.23
C GLY A 104 -6.61 -4.18 -15.39
N GLN A 105 -7.85 -3.76 -15.15
CA GLN A 105 -8.82 -3.62 -16.24
C GLN A 105 -8.41 -2.50 -17.21
N ALA A 106 -8.54 -2.77 -18.51
CA ALA A 106 -8.04 -1.89 -19.56
C ALA A 106 -8.62 -0.46 -19.49
N TYR A 107 -9.90 -0.27 -19.12
CA TYR A 107 -10.47 1.07 -19.00
C TYR A 107 -9.86 1.85 -17.83
N ASN A 108 -9.53 1.19 -16.73
CA ASN A 108 -8.86 1.79 -15.58
C ASN A 108 -7.42 2.19 -15.93
N LEU A 109 -6.67 1.31 -16.62
CA LEU A 109 -5.30 1.60 -17.05
C LEU A 109 -5.24 2.80 -17.99
N ARG A 110 -6.19 2.91 -18.95
CA ARG A 110 -6.31 4.08 -19.85
C ARG A 110 -6.59 5.38 -19.08
N GLY A 111 -7.50 5.33 -18.10
CA GLY A 111 -7.82 6.47 -17.24
C GLY A 111 -6.63 6.93 -16.41
N LEU A 112 -5.96 5.98 -15.75
CA LEU A 112 -4.74 6.24 -14.98
C LEU A 112 -3.65 6.85 -15.86
N ARG A 113 -3.33 6.23 -17.01
CA ARG A 113 -2.35 6.76 -17.96
C ARG A 113 -2.65 8.20 -18.36
N LYS A 114 -3.93 8.53 -18.60
CA LYS A 114 -4.36 9.88 -18.96
C LYS A 114 -4.06 10.87 -17.83
N ILE A 115 -4.38 10.54 -16.60
CA ILE A 115 -4.10 11.39 -15.42
C ILE A 115 -2.60 11.58 -15.24
N LEU A 116 -1.81 10.50 -15.22
CA LEU A 116 -0.36 10.60 -15.02
C LEU A 116 0.32 11.43 -16.14
N ASN A 117 -0.07 11.24 -17.39
CA ASN A 117 0.43 12.05 -18.51
C ASN A 117 0.05 13.54 -18.37
N GLN A 118 -1.13 13.86 -17.87
CA GLN A 118 -1.55 15.26 -17.62
C GLN A 118 -0.61 15.91 -16.58
N TYR A 119 -0.36 15.24 -15.43
CA TYR A 119 0.55 15.78 -14.41
C TYR A 119 2.00 15.83 -14.88
N HIS A 120 2.45 14.87 -15.69
CA HIS A 120 3.75 14.91 -16.34
C HIS A 120 3.88 16.15 -17.24
N GLN A 121 2.91 16.40 -18.13
CA GLN A 121 2.94 17.52 -19.06
C GLN A 121 2.82 18.88 -18.36
N GLN A 122 1.97 18.97 -17.34
CA GLN A 122 1.67 20.23 -16.67
C GLN A 122 2.74 20.62 -15.64
N TYR A 123 3.28 19.66 -14.90
CA TYR A 123 4.16 19.91 -13.75
C TYR A 123 5.55 19.30 -13.90
N GLY A 124 5.81 18.54 -14.96
CA GLY A 124 7.09 17.86 -15.18
C GLY A 124 7.36 16.71 -14.19
N ILE A 125 6.30 16.12 -13.61
CA ILE A 125 6.42 14.98 -12.71
C ILE A 125 6.74 13.72 -13.50
N GLU A 126 7.73 12.97 -13.04
CA GLU A 126 8.14 11.69 -13.60
C GLU A 126 7.68 10.54 -12.73
N PHE A 127 6.96 9.60 -13.32
CA PHE A 127 6.44 8.43 -12.64
C PHE A 127 7.30 7.21 -12.92
N TYR A 128 7.58 6.42 -11.87
CA TYR A 128 8.29 5.15 -11.93
C TYR A 128 7.44 4.10 -11.18
N MET A 129 6.99 3.08 -11.89
CA MET A 129 6.02 2.10 -11.38
C MET A 129 6.68 0.72 -11.25
N THR A 130 6.19 -0.09 -10.32
CA THR A 130 6.38 -1.54 -10.33
C THR A 130 5.02 -2.23 -10.30
N THR A 131 4.99 -3.52 -10.57
CA THR A 131 3.76 -4.32 -10.55
C THR A 131 3.36 -4.72 -9.14
N GLY A 132 2.04 -4.87 -8.90
CA GLY A 132 1.47 -5.48 -7.71
C GLY A 132 0.67 -6.74 -8.02
N ASN A 133 -0.01 -7.34 -7.05
CA ASN A 133 -0.80 -8.57 -7.27
C ASN A 133 -2.18 -8.31 -7.90
N HIS A 134 -2.61 -7.06 -7.96
CA HIS A 134 -3.82 -6.65 -8.69
C HIS A 134 -3.51 -6.13 -10.09
N ASP A 135 -2.27 -5.83 -10.42
CA ASP A 135 -1.86 -5.36 -11.74
C ASP A 135 -0.43 -5.80 -12.13
N PRO A 136 -0.30 -7.02 -12.68
CA PRO A 136 -1.36 -7.95 -13.11
C PRO A 136 -1.82 -8.94 -12.03
N VAL A 137 -3.06 -9.43 -12.12
CA VAL A 137 -3.59 -10.51 -11.27
C VAL A 137 -2.93 -11.85 -11.60
N GLY A 138 -2.59 -12.08 -12.86
CA GLY A 138 -1.88 -13.25 -13.38
C GLY A 138 -0.91 -12.87 -14.48
N PRO A 139 0.00 -13.78 -14.91
CA PRO A 139 1.03 -13.43 -15.89
C PRO A 139 0.45 -13.12 -17.27
N PHE A 140 -0.74 -13.66 -17.58
CA PHE A 140 -1.44 -13.51 -18.85
C PHE A 140 -2.84 -12.98 -18.63
N ARG A 141 -3.36 -12.26 -19.65
CA ARG A 141 -4.72 -11.75 -19.63
C ARG A 141 -5.73 -12.88 -19.44
N GLN A 142 -6.71 -12.66 -18.55
CA GLN A 142 -7.78 -13.61 -18.30
C GLN A 142 -9.16 -12.96 -18.29
N ASP A 143 -10.17 -13.77 -18.64
CA ASP A 143 -11.55 -13.31 -18.56
C ASP A 143 -11.97 -13.15 -17.11
N SER A 144 -12.65 -12.05 -16.81
CA SER A 144 -13.07 -11.70 -15.46
C SER A 144 -14.35 -10.85 -15.48
N GLY A 145 -14.82 -10.47 -14.31
CA GLY A 145 -15.95 -9.57 -14.13
C GLY A 145 -16.22 -9.29 -12.67
N LYS A 146 -17.11 -8.33 -12.44
CA LYS A 146 -17.56 -7.92 -11.11
C LYS A 146 -19.07 -7.85 -11.09
N ASP A 147 -19.69 -8.31 -9.98
CA ASP A 147 -21.15 -8.39 -9.81
C ASP A 147 -21.78 -7.12 -9.19
N ASP A 148 -20.97 -6.13 -8.86
CA ASP A 148 -21.27 -5.09 -7.89
C ASP A 148 -21.09 -3.66 -8.42
N PHE A 149 -21.17 -3.46 -9.72
CA PHE A 149 -21.35 -2.11 -10.26
C PHE A 149 -22.76 -1.58 -9.97
N LEU A 150 -22.92 -0.27 -9.86
CA LEU A 150 -24.21 0.35 -9.64
C LEU A 150 -24.92 0.59 -10.98
N GLY A 151 -26.07 -0.04 -11.16
CA GLY A 151 -26.94 0.14 -12.34
C GLY A 151 -27.70 1.46 -12.31
N GLN A 152 -28.21 1.88 -13.48
CA GLN A 152 -28.97 3.13 -13.62
C GLN A 152 -30.24 3.21 -12.74
N ASP A 153 -30.78 2.09 -12.33
CA ASP A 153 -31.96 1.98 -11.47
C ASP A 153 -31.61 1.86 -9.97
N GLY A 154 -30.31 1.86 -9.62
CA GLY A 154 -29.83 1.76 -8.24
C GLY A 154 -29.58 0.33 -7.75
N TYR A 155 -29.82 -0.68 -8.59
CA TYR A 155 -29.49 -2.07 -8.27
C TYR A 155 -28.08 -2.46 -8.72
N PRO A 156 -27.47 -3.49 -8.09
CA PRO A 156 -26.23 -4.05 -8.58
C PRO A 156 -26.33 -4.56 -10.03
N LEU A 157 -25.30 -4.29 -10.81
CA LEU A 157 -25.15 -4.68 -12.21
C LEU A 157 -23.84 -5.44 -12.40
N GLY A 158 -23.90 -6.63 -12.97
CA GLY A 158 -22.69 -7.37 -13.36
C GLY A 158 -22.05 -6.78 -14.62
N ILE A 159 -20.73 -6.61 -14.61
CA ILE A 159 -19.95 -6.28 -15.80
C ILE A 159 -18.88 -7.38 -15.98
N TYR A 160 -18.93 -8.06 -17.15
CA TYR A 160 -18.07 -9.22 -17.42
C TYR A 160 -17.38 -9.10 -18.78
N SER A 161 -16.20 -9.74 -18.90
CA SER A 161 -15.47 -9.77 -20.17
C SER A 161 -16.08 -10.69 -21.21
N LYS A 162 -16.87 -11.70 -20.77
CA LYS A 162 -17.61 -12.63 -21.62
C LYS A 162 -19.02 -12.87 -21.08
N GLY A 163 -19.98 -13.06 -21.97
CA GLY A 163 -21.39 -13.24 -21.60
C GLY A 163 -21.71 -14.55 -20.86
N ASN A 164 -20.85 -15.57 -20.94
CA ASN A 164 -21.02 -16.88 -20.30
C ASN A 164 -20.39 -16.96 -18.88
N ILE A 165 -19.73 -15.92 -18.42
CA ILE A 165 -19.22 -15.82 -17.04
C ILE A 165 -20.13 -14.93 -16.19
N GLY A 166 -20.07 -15.11 -14.87
CA GLY A 166 -20.93 -14.41 -13.93
C GLY A 166 -22.28 -15.06 -13.71
N LYS A 167 -22.84 -14.86 -12.51
CA LYS A 167 -24.09 -15.53 -12.06
C LYS A 167 -25.30 -14.61 -12.11
N THR A 168 -25.11 -13.29 -12.28
CA THR A 168 -26.22 -12.34 -12.30
C THR A 168 -26.88 -12.28 -13.68
N GLU A 169 -28.21 -12.19 -13.69
CA GLU A 169 -28.99 -11.97 -14.93
C GLU A 169 -28.85 -10.53 -15.43
N ARG A 170 -28.68 -9.56 -14.52
CA ARG A 170 -28.48 -8.15 -14.80
C ARG A 170 -27.00 -7.91 -15.12
N LYS A 171 -26.66 -7.99 -16.37
CA LYS A 171 -25.26 -7.86 -16.79
C LYS A 171 -25.07 -7.20 -18.14
N ILE A 172 -23.92 -6.61 -18.31
CA ILE A 172 -23.37 -6.17 -19.58
C ILE A 172 -22.04 -6.89 -19.85
N THR A 173 -21.62 -6.90 -21.10
CA THR A 173 -20.37 -7.54 -21.51
C THR A 173 -19.47 -6.52 -22.18
N THR A 174 -18.21 -6.45 -21.73
CA THR A 174 -17.15 -5.65 -22.34
C THR A 174 -15.80 -6.29 -22.11
N ARG A 175 -14.95 -6.31 -23.12
CA ARG A 175 -13.58 -6.83 -22.99
C ARG A 175 -12.70 -6.01 -22.04
N ASP A 176 -13.09 -4.76 -21.81
CA ASP A 176 -12.35 -3.80 -20.99
C ASP A 176 -12.32 -4.13 -19.48
N ILE A 177 -13.20 -5.05 -19.04
CA ILE A 177 -13.23 -5.53 -17.65
C ILE A 177 -12.39 -6.79 -17.41
N ALA A 178 -11.81 -7.40 -18.46
CA ALA A 178 -10.88 -8.52 -18.30
C ALA A 178 -9.66 -8.08 -17.48
N GLU A 179 -9.10 -8.98 -16.70
CA GLU A 179 -7.87 -8.77 -15.98
C GLU A 179 -6.69 -8.84 -16.96
N SER A 180 -5.88 -7.79 -16.98
CA SER A 180 -4.70 -7.70 -17.84
C SER A 180 -3.57 -8.60 -17.34
N GLY A 181 -2.78 -9.13 -18.26
CA GLY A 181 -1.48 -9.72 -17.99
C GLY A 181 -0.35 -8.68 -18.15
N TYR A 182 0.89 -9.14 -18.05
CA TYR A 182 2.06 -8.28 -18.20
C TYR A 182 2.11 -7.53 -19.53
N PHE A 183 1.68 -8.17 -20.61
CA PHE A 183 1.70 -7.56 -21.94
C PHE A 183 0.81 -6.33 -22.02
N GLU A 184 -0.43 -6.44 -21.55
CA GLU A 184 -1.40 -5.35 -21.56
C GLU A 184 -1.00 -4.21 -20.63
N ILE A 185 -0.43 -4.53 -19.45
CA ILE A 185 0.13 -3.53 -18.52
C ILE A 185 1.23 -2.72 -19.22
N LEU A 186 2.16 -3.39 -19.91
CA LEU A 186 3.24 -2.72 -20.64
C LEU A 186 2.72 -1.90 -21.83
N ASP A 187 1.72 -2.39 -22.56
CA ASP A 187 1.16 -1.64 -23.69
C ASP A 187 0.60 -0.29 -23.25
N GLU A 188 -0.07 -0.23 -22.09
CA GLU A 188 -0.64 1.00 -21.54
C GLU A 188 0.37 1.85 -20.76
N LEU A 189 1.27 1.25 -19.98
CA LEU A 189 2.03 1.95 -18.93
C LEU A 189 3.56 1.90 -19.11
N LYS A 190 4.09 1.40 -20.22
CA LYS A 190 5.54 1.24 -20.44
C LYS A 190 6.37 2.51 -20.17
N ASN A 191 5.81 3.69 -20.43
CA ASN A 191 6.52 4.97 -20.28
C ASN A 191 6.70 5.42 -18.81
N PHE A 192 6.11 4.69 -17.85
CA PHE A 192 6.22 5.00 -16.42
C PHE A 192 7.32 4.19 -15.73
N GLY A 193 8.48 4.06 -16.38
CA GLY A 193 9.69 3.44 -15.83
C GLY A 193 9.96 2.02 -16.33
N PHE A 194 8.95 1.26 -16.76
CA PHE A 194 9.13 -0.10 -17.30
C PHE A 194 10.01 -0.14 -18.55
N TYR A 195 10.05 0.96 -19.31
CA TYR A 195 10.98 1.22 -20.40
C TYR A 195 11.84 2.46 -20.10
N PRO A 196 13.07 2.56 -20.65
CA PRO A 196 13.93 3.72 -20.44
C PRO A 196 13.27 5.00 -20.97
N LYS A 197 13.48 6.09 -20.26
CA LYS A 197 13.12 7.43 -20.72
C LYS A 197 14.35 8.09 -21.33
N LYS A 198 14.19 8.93 -22.38
CA LYS A 198 15.32 9.61 -23.03
C LYS A 198 16.18 10.44 -22.08
N LYS A 199 15.60 10.90 -20.97
CA LYS A 199 16.29 11.72 -19.98
C LYS A 199 16.95 10.91 -18.86
N ASP A 200 16.65 9.60 -18.72
CA ASP A 200 17.30 8.76 -17.73
C ASP A 200 18.80 8.67 -18.06
N LEU A 201 19.62 8.92 -17.05
CA LEU A 201 21.08 8.85 -17.17
C LEU A 201 21.57 7.41 -17.22
N PHE A 202 20.77 6.49 -16.73
CA PHE A 202 20.96 5.03 -16.78
C PHE A 202 19.60 4.34 -16.67
N TRP A 203 19.47 3.19 -17.32
CA TRP A 203 18.39 2.23 -17.14
C TRP A 203 18.94 0.83 -17.36
N GLY A 204 18.49 -0.14 -16.56
CA GLY A 204 18.88 -1.54 -16.70
C GLY A 204 17.86 -2.48 -16.03
N ALA A 205 17.74 -3.69 -16.55
CA ALA A 205 16.85 -4.75 -16.06
C ALA A 205 17.67 -5.99 -15.63
N PRO A 206 17.09 -7.01 -15.00
CA PRO A 206 17.83 -8.20 -14.56
C PRO A 206 18.66 -8.90 -15.64
N PHE A 207 18.22 -8.83 -16.88
CA PHE A 207 18.83 -9.50 -18.04
C PHE A 207 19.68 -8.57 -18.94
N THR A 208 19.82 -7.29 -18.57
CA THR A 208 20.66 -6.32 -19.27
C THR A 208 22.13 -6.72 -19.21
N LYS A 209 22.82 -6.62 -20.36
CA LYS A 209 24.23 -7.05 -20.53
C LYS A 209 25.25 -5.91 -20.54
N TYR A 210 24.81 -4.65 -20.68
CA TYR A 210 25.69 -3.47 -20.67
C TYR A 210 25.90 -2.94 -19.25
N SER A 211 27.04 -2.34 -19.00
CA SER A 211 27.37 -1.59 -17.79
C SER A 211 26.91 -0.12 -17.89
N PRO A 212 26.85 0.65 -16.78
CA PRO A 212 26.52 2.07 -16.83
C PRO A 212 27.39 2.91 -17.78
N LYS A 213 28.67 2.51 -17.96
CA LYS A 213 29.59 3.19 -18.89
C LYS A 213 29.26 2.92 -20.37
N GLU A 214 28.61 1.82 -20.66
CA GLU A 214 28.22 1.39 -22.01
C GLU A 214 26.77 1.71 -22.33
N TYR A 215 26.06 2.36 -21.39
CA TYR A 215 24.65 2.70 -21.54
C TYR A 215 24.44 3.62 -22.76
N SER A 216 23.42 3.31 -23.52
CA SER A 216 22.76 4.23 -24.44
C SER A 216 21.25 3.95 -24.41
N TYR A 217 20.46 4.97 -24.67
CA TYR A 217 19.01 4.86 -24.72
C TYR A 217 18.55 3.75 -25.69
N GLU A 218 19.21 3.63 -26.86
CA GLU A 218 18.86 2.66 -27.90
C GLU A 218 19.11 1.20 -27.43
N LYS A 219 20.24 0.95 -26.75
CA LYS A 219 20.53 -0.36 -26.16
C LYS A 219 19.51 -0.71 -25.07
N ALA A 220 19.23 0.27 -24.20
CA ALA A 220 18.26 0.10 -23.11
C ALA A 220 16.85 -0.18 -23.65
N LEU A 221 16.44 0.54 -24.70
CA LEU A 221 15.14 0.33 -25.34
C LEU A 221 15.00 -1.09 -25.94
N GLN A 222 16.09 -1.63 -26.52
CA GLN A 222 16.12 -3.00 -27.03
C GLN A 222 16.02 -4.03 -25.90
N ASP A 223 16.69 -3.80 -24.77
CA ASP A 223 16.68 -4.73 -23.62
C ASP A 223 15.41 -4.61 -22.76
N ALA A 224 14.66 -3.50 -22.89
CA ALA A 224 13.39 -3.29 -22.21
C ALA A 224 12.24 -4.14 -22.78
N ASP A 225 12.40 -4.68 -23.99
CA ASP A 225 11.40 -5.55 -24.61
C ASP A 225 11.10 -6.75 -23.67
N TYR A 226 9.82 -6.97 -23.37
CA TYR A 226 9.41 -7.95 -22.37
C TYR A 226 9.81 -9.39 -22.77
N THR A 227 9.93 -9.68 -24.08
CA THR A 227 10.38 -10.99 -24.56
C THR A 227 11.83 -11.31 -24.19
N LYS A 228 12.63 -10.30 -23.87
CA LYS A 228 14.00 -10.43 -23.35
C LYS A 228 14.06 -10.47 -21.82
N ARG A 229 12.93 -10.28 -21.15
CA ARG A 229 12.81 -10.19 -19.69
C ARG A 229 12.09 -11.41 -19.12
N MET A 230 12.17 -12.55 -19.81
CA MET A 230 11.53 -13.80 -19.41
C MET A 230 12.44 -14.60 -18.48
N TYR A 231 11.84 -15.23 -17.46
CA TYR A 231 12.50 -16.21 -16.60
C TYR A 231 11.64 -17.45 -16.41
N ASN A 232 12.25 -18.58 -16.10
CA ASN A 232 11.53 -19.81 -15.81
C ASN A 232 11.12 -19.85 -14.34
N VAL A 233 9.82 -19.72 -14.06
CA VAL A 233 9.26 -19.84 -12.70
C VAL A 233 9.15 -21.31 -12.28
N ALA A 234 8.99 -22.21 -13.25
CA ALA A 234 9.06 -23.66 -13.11
C ALA A 234 9.53 -24.27 -14.45
N GLU A 235 9.83 -25.58 -14.49
CA GLU A 235 10.22 -26.26 -15.71
C GLU A 235 9.12 -26.14 -16.78
N GLY A 236 9.47 -25.62 -17.95
CA GLY A 236 8.54 -25.36 -19.06
C GLY A 236 7.64 -24.14 -18.91
N PHE A 237 7.68 -23.43 -17.76
CA PHE A 237 6.85 -22.25 -17.49
C PHE A 237 7.70 -20.98 -17.42
N SER A 238 7.59 -20.16 -18.44
CA SER A 238 8.33 -18.91 -18.57
C SER A 238 7.37 -17.71 -18.45
N VAL A 239 7.70 -16.77 -17.55
CA VAL A 239 6.91 -15.55 -17.28
C VAL A 239 7.83 -14.32 -17.28
N PRO A 240 7.31 -13.11 -17.53
CA PRO A 240 8.12 -11.89 -17.47
C PRO A 240 8.57 -11.52 -16.06
N ASP A 241 9.67 -10.78 -16.00
CA ASP A 241 10.14 -10.02 -14.82
C ASP A 241 10.28 -8.55 -15.22
N LEU A 242 9.45 -7.67 -14.67
CA LEU A 242 9.45 -6.25 -15.00
C LEU A 242 10.34 -5.40 -14.10
N SER A 243 11.21 -6.01 -13.28
CA SER A 243 12.18 -5.29 -12.46
C SER A 243 13.11 -4.43 -13.33
N TYR A 244 13.47 -3.24 -12.82
CA TYR A 244 14.43 -2.36 -13.46
C TYR A 244 15.11 -1.44 -12.45
N VAL A 245 16.21 -0.84 -12.84
CA VAL A 245 16.83 0.30 -12.16
C VAL A 245 16.92 1.46 -13.16
N ALA A 246 16.57 2.68 -12.72
CA ALA A 246 16.68 3.89 -13.50
C ALA A 246 17.45 4.97 -12.73
N GLU A 247 18.18 5.84 -13.42
CA GLU A 247 18.81 7.05 -12.86
C GLU A 247 18.05 8.28 -13.37
N PRO A 248 16.97 8.71 -12.71
CA PRO A 248 16.18 9.87 -13.12
C PRO A 248 16.91 11.21 -12.89
N VAL A 249 17.80 11.23 -11.92
CA VAL A 249 18.61 12.38 -11.52
C VAL A 249 19.99 11.89 -11.10
N GLN A 250 20.99 12.71 -11.38
CA GLN A 250 22.41 12.40 -11.13
C GLN A 250 22.64 11.85 -9.72
N GLY A 251 23.20 10.66 -9.64
CA GLY A 251 23.61 10.03 -8.38
C GLY A 251 22.54 9.23 -7.66
N ILE A 252 21.26 9.28 -8.08
CA ILE A 252 20.16 8.54 -7.46
C ILE A 252 19.67 7.46 -8.41
N TRP A 253 19.74 6.21 -7.95
CA TRP A 253 19.18 5.07 -8.64
C TRP A 253 17.87 4.64 -7.98
N LEU A 254 16.78 4.67 -8.74
CA LEU A 254 15.50 4.06 -8.37
C LEU A 254 15.48 2.63 -8.84
N MET A 255 15.39 1.68 -7.90
CA MET A 255 15.31 0.25 -8.18
C MET A 255 13.87 -0.23 -7.97
N ALA A 256 13.14 -0.42 -9.06
CA ALA A 256 11.82 -1.00 -9.08
C ALA A 256 11.94 -2.53 -9.13
N ILE A 257 11.43 -3.22 -8.13
CA ILE A 257 11.51 -4.67 -8.00
C ILE A 257 10.12 -5.27 -8.26
N ASP A 258 9.99 -6.06 -9.32
CA ASP A 258 8.83 -6.90 -9.57
C ASP A 258 8.89 -8.15 -8.69
N GLY A 259 8.20 -8.11 -7.56
CA GLY A 259 8.12 -9.22 -6.61
C GLY A 259 7.11 -10.31 -6.99
N ASN A 260 6.30 -10.12 -8.04
CA ASN A 260 5.30 -11.09 -8.47
C ASN A 260 5.94 -12.42 -8.84
N THR A 261 5.41 -13.50 -8.28
CA THR A 261 5.87 -14.86 -8.53
C THR A 261 4.65 -15.76 -8.80
N TYR A 262 4.36 -15.98 -10.08
CA TYR A 262 3.21 -16.76 -10.54
C TYR A 262 3.59 -18.23 -10.69
N ILE A 263 3.33 -19.04 -9.68
CA ILE A 263 3.65 -20.45 -9.66
C ILE A 263 2.54 -21.24 -10.35
N PRO A 264 2.85 -22.12 -11.33
CA PRO A 264 1.84 -22.98 -11.95
C PRO A 264 1.19 -23.91 -10.92
N LYS A 265 -0.12 -24.10 -11.03
CA LYS A 265 -0.88 -25.03 -10.20
C LYS A 265 -0.65 -26.48 -10.60
N ASP A 266 -0.55 -26.71 -11.93
CA ASP A 266 -0.31 -28.01 -12.55
C ASP A 266 0.70 -27.86 -13.71
N ILE A 267 1.84 -28.53 -13.59
CA ILE A 267 2.91 -28.50 -14.60
C ILE A 267 2.59 -29.31 -15.86
N SER A 268 1.54 -30.12 -15.86
CA SER A 268 1.07 -30.88 -17.05
C SER A 268 0.17 -30.05 -17.97
N GLU A 269 -0.31 -28.89 -17.50
CA GLU A 269 -1.16 -27.99 -18.27
C GLU A 269 -0.33 -27.04 -19.16
N SER A 270 -1.02 -26.39 -20.11
CA SER A 270 -0.39 -25.40 -20.99
C SER A 270 0.17 -24.21 -20.19
N PRO A 271 1.44 -23.82 -20.42
CA PRO A 271 2.01 -22.60 -19.84
C PRO A 271 1.26 -21.31 -20.22
N GLN A 272 0.47 -21.29 -21.30
CA GLN A 272 -0.34 -20.17 -21.74
C GLN A 272 -1.74 -20.14 -21.11
N ASN A 273 -2.13 -21.16 -20.32
CA ASN A 273 -3.41 -21.15 -19.61
C ASN A 273 -3.35 -20.15 -18.44
N PRO A 274 -4.00 -18.97 -18.50
CA PRO A 274 -3.93 -17.97 -17.44
C PRO A 274 -4.52 -18.48 -16.12
N GLY A 275 -5.50 -19.39 -16.16
CA GLY A 275 -6.12 -20.00 -14.98
C GLY A 275 -5.22 -20.97 -14.22
N ASN A 276 -4.10 -21.40 -14.82
CA ASN A 276 -3.16 -22.36 -14.23
C ASN A 276 -2.12 -21.74 -13.32
N TYR A 277 -2.24 -20.47 -12.94
CA TYR A 277 -1.28 -19.82 -12.03
C TYR A 277 -1.89 -19.52 -10.68
N LYS A 278 -1.08 -19.64 -9.62
CA LYS A 278 -1.41 -19.11 -8.28
C LYS A 278 -1.22 -17.61 -8.30
N GLY A 279 -2.04 -16.88 -7.53
CA GLY A 279 -1.85 -15.44 -7.33
C GLY A 279 -0.52 -15.12 -6.62
N ALA A 280 0.00 -13.93 -6.85
CA ALA A 280 1.30 -13.50 -6.32
C ALA A 280 1.23 -12.89 -4.90
N GLY A 281 0.05 -12.83 -4.27
CA GLY A 281 -0.17 -12.11 -3.01
C GLY A 281 0.60 -12.59 -1.77
N ILE A 282 1.34 -13.70 -1.85
CA ILE A 282 2.26 -14.15 -0.78
C ILE A 282 3.57 -13.32 -0.79
N GLY A 283 3.88 -12.66 -1.91
CA GLY A 283 5.04 -11.79 -2.01
C GLY A 283 6.39 -12.54 -1.99
N TYR A 284 7.35 -11.98 -1.27
CA TYR A 284 8.76 -12.40 -1.32
C TYR A 284 9.04 -13.83 -0.84
N ASN A 285 8.19 -14.45 -0.04
CA ASN A 285 8.38 -15.82 0.40
C ASN A 285 8.50 -16.79 -0.79
N ASN A 286 7.83 -16.51 -1.93
CA ASN A 286 7.98 -17.27 -3.16
C ASN A 286 9.20 -16.86 -3.99
N VAL A 287 9.73 -15.66 -3.83
CA VAL A 287 10.89 -15.15 -4.59
C VAL A 287 12.15 -15.93 -4.24
N LEU A 288 12.35 -16.26 -2.96
CA LEU A 288 13.52 -17.01 -2.49
C LEU A 288 13.68 -18.38 -3.16
N THR A 289 12.60 -18.95 -3.66
CA THR A 289 12.58 -20.28 -4.28
C THR A 289 12.42 -20.25 -5.79
N HIS A 290 11.53 -19.42 -6.32
CA HIS A 290 11.09 -19.45 -7.73
C HIS A 290 11.62 -18.28 -8.56
N LYS A 291 12.22 -17.25 -7.92
CA LYS A 291 12.72 -16.04 -8.60
C LYS A 291 14.13 -15.64 -8.14
N LYS A 292 14.99 -16.62 -7.88
CA LYS A 292 16.34 -16.42 -7.31
C LYS A 292 17.23 -15.45 -8.10
N HIS A 293 17.10 -15.40 -9.43
CA HIS A 293 17.83 -14.48 -10.30
C HIS A 293 17.63 -13.00 -9.88
N LEU A 294 16.49 -12.69 -9.24
CA LEU A 294 16.18 -11.35 -8.73
C LEU A 294 17.14 -10.95 -7.60
N ILE A 295 17.40 -11.83 -6.64
CA ILE A 295 18.36 -11.58 -5.55
C ILE A 295 19.76 -11.36 -6.12
N ASP A 296 20.19 -12.19 -7.07
CA ASP A 296 21.48 -12.05 -7.74
C ASP A 296 21.57 -10.73 -8.52
N TRP A 297 20.49 -10.30 -9.15
CA TRP A 297 20.43 -9.02 -9.84
C TRP A 297 20.54 -7.84 -8.86
N VAL A 298 19.79 -7.86 -7.76
CA VAL A 298 19.89 -6.84 -6.71
C VAL A 298 21.31 -6.74 -6.20
N LYS A 299 21.96 -7.87 -5.88
CA LYS A 299 23.35 -7.92 -5.42
C LYS A 299 24.33 -7.29 -6.41
N ARG A 300 24.22 -7.63 -7.71
CA ARG A 300 25.05 -7.04 -8.78
C ARG A 300 24.81 -5.55 -8.90
N THR A 301 23.54 -5.11 -8.90
CA THR A 301 23.17 -3.70 -9.04
C THR A 301 23.65 -2.88 -7.85
N MET A 302 23.54 -3.38 -6.61
CA MET A 302 24.06 -2.71 -5.42
C MET A 302 25.61 -2.59 -5.45
N ALA A 303 26.30 -3.62 -5.93
CA ALA A 303 27.76 -3.56 -6.10
C ALA A 303 28.17 -2.52 -7.17
N GLU A 304 27.47 -2.46 -8.29
CA GLU A 304 27.73 -1.48 -9.34
C GLU A 304 27.37 -0.06 -8.89
N ALA A 305 26.29 0.12 -8.14
CA ALA A 305 25.91 1.41 -7.56
C ALA A 305 27.03 1.95 -6.63
N ARG A 306 27.53 1.11 -5.71
CA ARG A 306 28.64 1.48 -4.82
C ARG A 306 29.90 1.88 -5.60
N LYS A 307 30.26 1.10 -6.63
CA LYS A 307 31.42 1.39 -7.48
C LYS A 307 31.32 2.74 -8.21
N ASN A 308 30.10 3.17 -8.56
CA ASN A 308 29.84 4.41 -9.26
C ASN A 308 29.35 5.55 -8.33
N GLY A 309 29.40 5.37 -7.00
CA GLY A 309 29.00 6.38 -6.02
C GLY A 309 27.50 6.74 -6.11
N LYS A 310 26.63 5.77 -6.41
CA LYS A 310 25.19 5.97 -6.51
C LYS A 310 24.46 5.61 -5.22
N THR A 311 23.49 6.42 -4.85
CA THR A 311 22.52 6.10 -3.79
C THR A 311 21.36 5.34 -4.41
N VAL A 312 21.04 4.15 -3.86
CA VAL A 312 19.95 3.31 -4.35
C VAL A 312 18.75 3.44 -3.42
N ILE A 313 17.61 3.78 -4.00
CA ILE A 313 16.30 3.75 -3.35
C ILE A 313 15.48 2.66 -4.04
N ALA A 314 15.20 1.57 -3.32
CA ALA A 314 14.42 0.48 -3.86
C ALA A 314 12.95 0.61 -3.50
N PHE A 315 12.09 0.12 -4.37
CA PHE A 315 10.67 -0.04 -4.10
C PHE A 315 10.11 -1.28 -4.79
N THR A 316 9.15 -1.89 -4.15
CA THR A 316 8.37 -3.01 -4.67
C THR A 316 6.96 -2.95 -4.11
N HIS A 317 6.10 -3.87 -4.53
CA HIS A 317 4.78 -3.99 -3.93
C HIS A 317 4.83 -4.64 -2.54
N TYR A 318 5.68 -5.62 -2.31
CA TYR A 318 5.66 -6.45 -1.09
C TYR A 318 6.65 -6.01 -0.02
N PRO A 319 6.30 -6.14 1.28
CA PRO A 319 7.24 -5.91 2.37
C PRO A 319 8.36 -6.97 2.39
N MET A 320 9.54 -6.56 2.86
CA MET A 320 10.71 -7.44 3.07
C MET A 320 10.90 -7.81 4.55
N ILE A 321 10.24 -7.11 5.46
CA ILE A 321 10.35 -7.26 6.91
C ILE A 321 8.95 -7.46 7.48
N ASP A 322 8.83 -8.25 8.57
CA ASP A 322 7.59 -8.41 9.33
C ASP A 322 7.06 -7.04 9.78
N PHE A 323 5.81 -6.78 9.46
CA PHE A 323 5.09 -5.52 9.63
C PHE A 323 4.12 -5.51 10.84
N ASN A 324 4.28 -6.43 11.77
CA ASN A 324 3.44 -6.53 12.97
C ASN A 324 4.19 -6.12 14.25
N ASP A 325 5.27 -5.36 14.19
CA ASP A 325 6.03 -4.84 15.34
C ASP A 325 6.40 -5.89 16.40
N GLY A 326 6.69 -7.10 15.95
CA GLY A 326 6.99 -8.24 16.81
C GLY A 326 5.76 -8.94 17.39
N ALA A 327 4.54 -8.53 17.03
CA ALA A 327 3.30 -9.17 17.49
C ALA A 327 2.94 -10.46 16.71
N THR A 328 3.65 -10.82 15.65
CA THR A 328 3.32 -11.94 14.76
C THR A 328 3.07 -13.25 15.52
N ASN A 329 3.90 -13.60 16.51
CA ASN A 329 3.72 -14.84 17.28
C ASN A 329 2.46 -14.81 18.16
N GLU A 330 2.16 -13.67 18.78
CA GLU A 330 0.95 -13.50 19.60
C GLU A 330 -0.31 -13.55 18.74
N ILE A 331 -0.29 -12.93 17.55
CA ILE A 331 -1.38 -12.95 16.58
C ILE A 331 -1.63 -14.40 16.11
N LYS A 332 -0.60 -15.11 15.68
CA LYS A 332 -0.72 -16.54 15.30
C LYS A 332 -1.28 -17.40 16.43
N SER A 333 -0.80 -17.17 17.66
CA SER A 333 -1.28 -17.90 18.84
C SER A 333 -2.75 -17.60 19.21
N LEU A 334 -3.27 -16.42 18.88
CA LEU A 334 -4.65 -16.00 19.18
C LEU A 334 -5.62 -16.36 18.05
N LEU A 335 -5.24 -16.07 16.80
CA LEU A 335 -6.13 -16.13 15.63
C LEU A 335 -5.82 -17.32 14.70
N GLY A 336 -4.60 -17.86 14.72
CA GLY A 336 -4.12 -18.94 13.85
C GLY A 336 -3.35 -18.43 12.62
N ASP A 337 -2.67 -19.36 11.93
CA ASP A 337 -1.71 -19.05 10.86
C ASP A 337 -2.32 -18.51 9.56
N LYS A 338 -3.66 -18.62 9.40
CA LYS A 338 -4.37 -18.21 8.17
C LYS A 338 -5.23 -16.96 8.34
N LYS A 339 -5.19 -16.32 9.53
CA LYS A 339 -5.96 -15.12 9.85
C LYS A 339 -5.04 -13.92 9.91
N TRP A 340 -5.60 -12.71 9.93
CA TRP A 340 -4.81 -11.49 10.03
C TRP A 340 -3.74 -11.37 8.94
N GLN A 341 -3.99 -11.95 7.77
CA GLN A 341 -3.06 -11.98 6.63
C GLN A 341 -1.67 -12.57 6.96
N MET A 342 -1.57 -13.47 7.96
CA MET A 342 -0.31 -14.06 8.43
C MET A 342 0.51 -14.75 7.34
N GLU A 343 -0.13 -15.26 6.29
CA GLU A 343 0.55 -15.87 5.13
C GLU A 343 1.36 -14.87 4.30
N ARG A 344 1.09 -13.56 4.45
CA ARG A 344 1.79 -12.46 3.76
C ARG A 344 2.98 -11.92 4.54
N VAL A 345 3.12 -12.29 5.81
CA VAL A 345 4.26 -11.89 6.62
C VAL A 345 5.53 -12.51 6.01
N PRO A 346 6.52 -11.69 5.63
CA PRO A 346 7.76 -12.22 5.07
C PRO A 346 8.54 -13.02 6.11
N GLU A 347 9.12 -14.14 5.66
CA GLU A 347 10.07 -14.90 6.45
C GLU A 347 11.34 -14.07 6.68
N GLU A 348 12.02 -14.27 7.82
CA GLU A 348 13.22 -13.50 8.18
C GLU A 348 14.35 -13.69 7.16
N GLU A 349 14.36 -14.83 6.45
CA GLU A 349 15.27 -15.13 5.35
C GLU A 349 15.14 -14.15 4.18
N VAL A 350 13.97 -13.55 3.97
CA VAL A 350 13.75 -12.49 2.96
C VAL A 350 14.58 -11.26 3.33
N ALA A 351 14.40 -10.73 4.53
CA ALA A 351 15.16 -9.58 5.01
C ALA A 351 16.66 -9.84 4.94
N LYS A 352 17.09 -11.04 5.36
CA LYS A 352 18.47 -11.48 5.31
C LYS A 352 19.04 -11.49 3.89
N ALA A 353 18.33 -12.08 2.93
CA ALA A 353 18.79 -12.18 1.55
C ALA A 353 18.98 -10.80 0.91
N PHE A 354 18.06 -9.87 1.10
CA PHE A 354 18.15 -8.52 0.55
C PHE A 354 19.18 -7.63 1.28
N ALA A 355 19.28 -7.74 2.60
CA ALA A 355 20.32 -7.05 3.35
C ALA A 355 21.73 -7.55 2.95
N GLU A 356 21.94 -8.86 2.80
CA GLU A 356 23.22 -9.45 2.32
C GLU A 356 23.52 -9.09 0.86
N ALA A 357 22.48 -8.85 0.03
CA ALA A 357 22.63 -8.27 -1.30
C ALA A 357 23.08 -6.81 -1.26
N GLY A 358 23.04 -6.17 -0.09
CA GLY A 358 23.48 -4.80 0.15
C GLY A 358 22.38 -3.75 0.06
N LEU A 359 21.11 -4.14 0.02
CA LEU A 359 19.98 -3.22 0.04
C LEU A 359 19.84 -2.56 1.42
N GLN A 360 19.52 -1.26 1.46
CA GLN A 360 19.46 -0.47 2.68
C GLN A 360 18.14 0.27 2.88
N ILE A 361 17.58 0.86 1.83
CA ILE A 361 16.32 1.61 1.87
C ILE A 361 15.36 1.00 0.87
N HIS A 362 14.18 0.63 1.36
CA HIS A 362 13.15 -0.04 0.58
C HIS A 362 11.76 0.48 0.96
N PHE A 363 10.93 0.76 -0.05
CA PHE A 363 9.53 1.17 0.11
C PHE A 363 8.62 0.07 -0.41
N ALA A 364 7.55 -0.25 0.34
CA ALA A 364 6.61 -1.30 0.00
C ALA A 364 5.16 -0.86 0.18
N GLY A 365 4.24 -1.50 -0.55
CA GLY A 365 2.80 -1.39 -0.41
C GLY A 365 2.14 -2.68 0.10
N HIS A 366 1.08 -3.14 -0.59
CA HIS A 366 0.40 -4.43 -0.42
C HIS A 366 -0.46 -4.58 0.83
N MET A 367 0.03 -4.15 1.97
CA MET A 367 -0.65 -4.36 3.25
C MET A 367 -1.64 -3.26 3.57
N HIS A 368 -1.59 -2.13 2.84
CA HIS A 368 -2.39 -0.91 3.08
C HIS A 368 -2.15 -0.32 4.48
N ILE A 369 -0.93 -0.43 5.00
CA ILE A 369 -0.57 0.02 6.34
C ILE A 369 0.50 1.11 6.30
N ASN A 370 0.54 1.90 7.35
CA ASN A 370 1.63 2.83 7.66
C ASN A 370 2.53 2.16 8.70
N ASP A 371 3.73 1.74 8.31
CA ASP A 371 4.64 1.02 9.19
C ASP A 371 6.10 1.18 8.75
N THR A 372 7.04 0.86 9.61
CA THR A 372 8.47 0.82 9.29
C THR A 372 9.13 -0.34 10.04
N GLY A 373 9.79 -1.21 9.31
CA GLY A 373 10.57 -2.31 9.88
C GLY A 373 12.08 -2.14 9.66
N ILE A 374 12.88 -2.55 10.64
CA ILE A 374 14.34 -2.44 10.59
C ILE A 374 14.99 -3.79 10.87
N ARG A 375 16.03 -4.13 10.09
CA ARG A 375 16.92 -5.26 10.37
C ARG A 375 18.37 -4.87 10.18
N ASN A 376 19.19 -5.24 11.17
CA ASN A 376 20.66 -5.12 11.09
C ASN A 376 21.25 -6.51 10.89
N ILE A 377 21.75 -6.78 9.69
CA ILE A 377 22.25 -8.10 9.30
C ILE A 377 23.69 -7.95 8.82
N ASN A 378 24.64 -8.58 9.53
CA ASN A 378 26.06 -8.55 9.20
C ASN A 378 26.63 -7.12 9.01
N GLY A 379 26.13 -6.15 9.81
CA GLY A 379 26.55 -4.74 9.75
C GLY A 379 25.89 -3.94 8.63
N ASN A 380 24.95 -4.52 7.87
CA ASN A 380 24.12 -3.82 6.90
C ASN A 380 22.71 -3.57 7.49
N MET A 381 22.30 -2.31 7.52
CA MET A 381 20.98 -1.89 7.95
C MET A 381 20.03 -1.92 6.76
N LEU A 382 18.98 -2.72 6.84
CA LEU A 382 17.84 -2.69 5.92
C LEU A 382 16.65 -2.02 6.61
N VAL A 383 16.14 -0.98 5.99
CA VAL A 383 14.92 -0.27 6.41
C VAL A 383 13.84 -0.53 5.38
N ASN A 384 12.72 -1.09 5.81
CA ASN A 384 11.53 -1.30 5.00
C ASN A 384 10.45 -0.32 5.45
N VAL A 385 10.09 0.62 4.58
CA VAL A 385 9.03 1.61 4.81
C VAL A 385 7.76 1.15 4.11
N GLN A 386 6.72 0.87 4.87
CA GLN A 386 5.40 0.60 4.33
C GLN A 386 4.73 1.91 3.92
N VAL A 387 4.25 1.95 2.70
CA VAL A 387 3.52 3.07 2.13
C VAL A 387 2.03 2.80 2.30
N PRO A 388 1.30 3.64 3.05
CA PRO A 388 -0.14 3.45 3.20
C PRO A 388 -0.88 3.62 1.86
N SER A 389 -2.08 3.04 1.79
CA SER A 389 -2.93 3.10 0.60
C SER A 389 -3.74 4.41 0.55
N LEU A 390 -3.95 4.96 -0.65
CA LEU A 390 -4.91 6.05 -0.83
C LEU A 390 -6.37 5.56 -0.72
N ALA A 391 -6.60 4.25 -0.83
CA ALA A 391 -7.91 3.61 -0.86
C ALA A 391 -8.31 2.93 0.47
N ALA A 392 -7.50 3.06 1.54
CA ALA A 392 -7.75 2.46 2.86
C ALA A 392 -7.47 3.45 4.00
N TYR A 393 -7.91 3.13 5.20
CA TYR A 393 -7.52 3.86 6.40
C TYR A 393 -6.06 3.45 6.78
N ILE A 394 -5.14 4.38 7.00
CA ILE A 394 -5.25 5.83 6.88
C ILE A 394 -4.83 6.26 5.46
N PRO A 395 -5.66 7.07 4.76
CA PRO A 395 -5.32 7.48 3.39
C PRO A 395 -4.13 8.44 3.41
N ALA A 396 -2.99 7.99 2.90
CA ALA A 396 -1.75 8.77 2.95
C ALA A 396 -0.75 8.33 1.87
N TYR A 397 0.32 9.10 1.72
CA TYR A 397 1.49 8.76 0.90
C TYR A 397 2.77 9.15 1.64
N LYS A 398 3.93 8.63 1.19
CA LYS A 398 5.23 8.95 1.77
C LYS A 398 6.00 9.94 0.92
N VAL A 399 6.76 10.81 1.56
CA VAL A 399 7.78 11.67 0.94
C VAL A 399 9.14 11.33 1.53
N LEU A 400 10.07 10.93 0.66
CA LEU A 400 11.47 10.75 0.98
C LEU A 400 12.25 11.99 0.60
N THR A 401 13.00 12.57 1.54
CA THR A 401 13.98 13.64 1.30
C THR A 401 15.40 13.06 1.45
N ILE A 402 16.20 13.13 0.41
CA ILE A 402 17.58 12.63 0.37
C ILE A 402 18.53 13.76 0.70
N HIS A 403 19.06 13.78 1.93
CA HIS A 403 20.02 14.80 2.38
C HIS A 403 21.46 14.45 1.98
N SER A 404 21.80 13.16 2.00
CA SER A 404 23.10 12.61 1.56
C SER A 404 22.95 11.12 1.22
N SER A 405 24.03 10.47 0.81
CA SER A 405 24.04 9.02 0.52
C SER A 405 23.75 8.11 1.74
N ASP A 406 23.79 8.67 2.94
CA ASP A 406 23.64 7.95 4.20
C ASP A 406 22.60 8.58 5.16
N ARG A 407 21.95 9.71 4.75
CA ARG A 407 20.95 10.41 5.59
C ARG A 407 19.70 10.74 4.79
N PHE A 408 18.58 10.18 5.26
CA PHE A 408 17.28 10.25 4.63
C PHE A 408 16.22 10.68 5.63
N GLU A 409 15.28 11.49 5.19
CA GLU A 409 14.10 11.86 5.97
C GLU A 409 12.87 11.31 5.28
N VAL A 410 12.00 10.64 6.03
CA VAL A 410 10.73 10.08 5.56
C VAL A 410 9.61 10.76 6.30
N GLN A 411 8.61 11.25 5.56
CA GLN A 411 7.42 11.89 6.10
C GLN A 411 6.16 11.28 5.51
N THR A 412 5.15 11.03 6.35
CA THR A 412 3.83 10.60 5.93
C THR A 412 2.91 11.80 5.71
N GLU A 413 2.33 11.89 4.55
CA GLU A 413 1.38 12.93 4.16
C GLU A 413 -0.04 12.38 4.17
N VAL A 414 -0.79 12.67 5.22
CA VAL A 414 -2.16 12.17 5.42
C VAL A 414 -3.17 13.03 4.65
N LEU A 415 -4.05 12.41 3.88
CA LEU A 415 -5.13 13.07 3.15
C LEU A 415 -6.37 13.22 4.04
N ASN A 416 -6.39 14.24 4.90
CA ASN A 416 -7.53 14.53 5.77
C ASN A 416 -8.74 15.01 4.97
N ASP A 417 -8.51 15.92 4.03
CA ASP A 417 -9.51 16.53 3.17
C ASP A 417 -9.20 16.26 1.70
N VAL A 418 -10.15 15.62 1.02
CA VAL A 418 -10.07 15.33 -0.40
C VAL A 418 -11.23 16.08 -1.10
N PRO A 419 -10.95 17.02 -2.00
CA PRO A 419 -12.00 17.72 -2.72
C PRO A 419 -12.91 16.74 -3.47
N ARG A 420 -14.20 16.95 -3.40
CA ARG A 420 -15.22 16.15 -4.09
C ARG A 420 -15.40 14.71 -3.56
N PHE A 421 -14.78 14.30 -2.46
CA PHE A 421 -14.94 12.93 -1.92
C PHE A 421 -16.43 12.53 -1.75
N ASN A 422 -17.31 13.49 -1.48
CA ASN A 422 -18.74 13.27 -1.30
C ASN A 422 -19.56 13.46 -2.59
N GLU A 423 -18.91 13.53 -3.74
CA GLU A 423 -19.62 13.75 -5.02
C GLU A 423 -20.51 12.57 -5.40
N LEU A 424 -20.16 11.37 -4.97
CA LEU A 424 -20.88 10.14 -5.28
C LEU A 424 -22.02 9.82 -4.29
N PHE A 425 -22.13 10.53 -3.18
CA PHE A 425 -23.12 10.25 -2.12
C PHE A 425 -24.57 10.18 -2.62
N PRO A 426 -25.07 11.05 -3.53
CA PRO A 426 -26.42 10.91 -4.07
C PRO A 426 -26.68 9.61 -4.84
N LEU A 427 -25.62 8.99 -5.39
CA LEU A 427 -25.71 7.71 -6.08
C LEU A 427 -25.85 6.56 -5.07
N TYR A 428 -25.12 6.62 -3.95
CA TYR A 428 -25.27 5.67 -2.84
C TYR A 428 -26.61 5.84 -2.11
N GLU A 429 -27.14 7.06 -2.00
CA GLU A 429 -28.50 7.25 -1.48
C GLU A 429 -29.52 6.52 -2.33
N LYS A 430 -29.38 6.57 -3.66
CA LYS A 430 -30.25 5.82 -4.58
C LYS A 430 -30.11 4.30 -4.39
N GLU A 431 -28.89 3.78 -4.25
CA GLU A 431 -28.65 2.37 -3.90
C GLU A 431 -29.36 2.00 -2.60
N TYR A 432 -29.13 2.80 -1.54
CA TYR A 432 -29.72 2.56 -0.23
C TYR A 432 -31.26 2.52 -0.28
N ASP A 433 -31.88 3.50 -0.95
CA ASP A 433 -33.34 3.61 -1.00
C ASP A 433 -33.98 2.43 -1.73
N VAL A 434 -33.33 1.90 -2.77
CA VAL A 434 -33.77 0.70 -3.48
C VAL A 434 -33.64 -0.53 -2.59
N LEU A 435 -32.49 -0.73 -1.95
CA LEU A 435 -32.26 -1.85 -1.03
C LEU A 435 -33.22 -1.82 0.17
N ALA A 436 -33.50 -0.63 0.72
CA ALA A 436 -34.44 -0.45 1.83
C ALA A 436 -35.87 -0.79 1.44
N LYS A 437 -36.31 -0.33 0.24
CA LYS A 437 -37.63 -0.64 -0.31
C LYS A 437 -37.88 -2.14 -0.47
N ASP A 438 -36.84 -2.86 -0.88
CA ASP A 438 -36.91 -4.30 -1.10
C ASP A 438 -36.70 -5.13 0.18
N GLY A 439 -36.44 -4.50 1.34
CA GLY A 439 -36.13 -5.16 2.59
C GLY A 439 -34.86 -6.02 2.51
N SER A 440 -33.87 -5.56 1.75
CA SER A 440 -32.63 -6.29 1.49
C SER A 440 -31.82 -6.51 2.76
N LYS A 441 -31.28 -7.73 2.92
CA LYS A 441 -30.30 -8.04 3.98
C LYS A 441 -28.93 -7.37 3.77
N LYS A 442 -28.70 -6.80 2.58
CA LYS A 442 -27.49 -6.07 2.21
C LYS A 442 -27.59 -4.56 2.49
N LEU A 443 -28.60 -4.15 3.29
CA LEU A 443 -28.75 -2.76 3.67
C LEU A 443 -27.60 -2.35 4.60
N TRP A 444 -26.76 -1.43 4.13
CA TRP A 444 -25.60 -0.93 4.83
C TRP A 444 -25.94 0.29 5.72
N ASN A 445 -24.99 0.72 6.56
CA ASN A 445 -25.17 1.84 7.48
C ASN A 445 -25.06 3.19 6.76
N LYS A 446 -26.20 3.87 6.56
CA LYS A 446 -26.31 5.14 5.85
C LYS A 446 -25.56 6.29 6.51
N ASP A 447 -25.17 6.17 7.78
CA ASP A 447 -24.44 7.22 8.49
C ASP A 447 -23.05 7.52 7.90
N ILE A 448 -22.47 6.61 7.10
CA ILE A 448 -21.24 6.88 6.35
C ILE A 448 -21.37 8.11 5.43
N LEU A 449 -22.55 8.35 4.88
CA LEU A 449 -22.83 9.49 4.01
C LEU A 449 -22.93 10.85 4.78
N ARG A 450 -22.85 10.82 6.11
CA ARG A 450 -22.78 12.02 6.96
C ARG A 450 -21.35 12.45 7.25
N SER A 451 -20.36 11.73 6.73
CA SER A 451 -18.95 12.08 6.90
C SER A 451 -18.68 13.48 6.35
N SER A 452 -18.07 14.34 7.16
CA SER A 452 -17.75 15.73 6.82
C SER A 452 -16.36 15.91 6.20
N SER A 453 -15.49 14.90 6.32
CA SER A 453 -14.14 14.87 5.77
C SER A 453 -13.83 13.50 5.16
N TYR A 454 -12.83 13.44 4.29
CA TYR A 454 -12.37 12.18 3.72
C TYR A 454 -11.79 11.25 4.78
N HIS A 455 -11.02 11.80 5.72
CA HIS A 455 -10.53 11.04 6.87
C HIS A 455 -11.67 10.40 7.67
N GLY A 456 -12.73 11.16 7.99
CA GLY A 456 -13.92 10.65 8.68
C GLY A 456 -14.64 9.55 7.89
N PHE A 457 -14.73 9.69 6.57
CA PHE A 457 -15.29 8.67 5.67
C PHE A 457 -14.47 7.37 5.73
N MET A 458 -13.14 7.46 5.66
CA MET A 458 -12.24 6.30 5.71
C MET A 458 -12.23 5.63 7.10
N LEU A 459 -12.32 6.42 8.17
CA LEU A 459 -12.45 5.88 9.53
C LEU A 459 -13.78 5.12 9.71
N PHE A 460 -14.88 5.65 9.13
CA PHE A 460 -16.17 4.96 9.12
C PHE A 460 -16.11 3.67 8.29
N HIS A 461 -15.46 3.72 7.13
CA HIS A 461 -15.23 2.54 6.30
C HIS A 461 -14.48 1.46 7.09
N LEU A 462 -13.37 1.79 7.77
CA LEU A 462 -12.64 0.84 8.60
C LEU A 462 -13.53 0.23 9.68
N LYS A 463 -14.34 1.05 10.38
CA LYS A 463 -15.29 0.57 11.40
C LYS A 463 -16.25 -0.47 10.83
N GLU A 464 -16.86 -0.19 9.69
CA GLU A 464 -17.78 -1.13 9.04
C GLU A 464 -17.06 -2.39 8.53
N LEU A 465 -15.88 -2.26 7.95
CA LEU A 465 -15.06 -3.38 7.50
C LEU A 465 -14.70 -4.32 8.67
N VAL A 466 -14.29 -3.75 9.81
CA VAL A 466 -14.00 -4.52 11.03
C VAL A 466 -15.23 -5.26 11.49
N ARG A 467 -16.39 -4.59 11.55
CA ARG A 467 -17.67 -5.16 11.99
C ARG A 467 -18.23 -6.22 11.03
N LEU A 468 -18.18 -5.95 9.72
CA LEU A 468 -18.85 -6.78 8.70
C LEU A 468 -18.01 -7.96 8.24
N ARG A 469 -16.68 -7.84 8.26
CA ARG A 469 -15.79 -8.83 7.68
C ARG A 469 -14.69 -9.30 8.66
N MET A 470 -13.88 -8.39 9.22
CA MET A 470 -12.68 -8.80 9.95
C MET A 470 -13.04 -9.57 11.23
N ILE A 471 -13.97 -9.08 12.04
CA ILE A 471 -14.39 -9.80 13.25
C ILE A 471 -15.03 -11.15 12.89
N PRO A 472 -16.02 -11.25 11.99
CA PRO A 472 -16.63 -12.54 11.63
C PRO A 472 -15.68 -13.56 11.02
N ASP A 473 -14.71 -13.11 10.22
CA ASP A 473 -13.83 -13.98 9.43
C ASP A 473 -12.56 -14.39 10.20
N GLU A 474 -12.04 -13.54 11.08
CA GLU A 474 -10.72 -13.71 11.67
C GLU A 474 -10.74 -14.12 13.14
N TRP A 475 -11.71 -13.64 13.93
CA TRP A 475 -11.72 -13.86 15.37
C TRP A 475 -12.41 -15.16 15.78
N PRO A 476 -11.95 -15.86 16.86
CA PRO A 476 -12.63 -17.02 17.38
C PRO A 476 -14.06 -16.68 17.85
N LYS A 477 -15.04 -17.39 17.32
CA LYS A 477 -16.47 -17.11 17.58
C LYS A 477 -16.82 -17.13 19.06
N ASP A 478 -16.32 -18.11 19.82
CA ASP A 478 -16.57 -18.23 21.25
C ASP A 478 -15.95 -17.10 22.07
N PHE A 479 -14.82 -16.53 21.61
CA PHE A 479 -14.21 -15.34 22.22
C PHE A 479 -15.10 -14.11 22.01
N ILE A 480 -15.55 -13.87 20.79
CA ILE A 480 -16.43 -12.73 20.47
C ILE A 480 -17.78 -12.86 21.22
N GLU A 481 -18.41 -14.03 21.19
CA GLU A 481 -19.68 -14.28 21.90
C GLU A 481 -19.60 -13.97 23.40
N LYS A 482 -18.47 -14.27 24.04
CA LYS A 482 -18.24 -14.03 25.46
C LYS A 482 -17.91 -12.57 25.79
N THR A 483 -17.34 -11.82 24.85
CA THR A 483 -16.76 -10.49 25.13
C THR A 483 -17.51 -9.33 24.47
N LYS A 484 -18.38 -9.57 23.48
CA LYS A 484 -19.03 -8.53 22.66
C LYS A 484 -19.74 -7.42 23.47
N ASP A 485 -20.28 -7.75 24.65
CA ASP A 485 -20.99 -6.80 25.50
C ASP A 485 -20.10 -6.23 26.61
N PHE A 486 -18.85 -6.64 26.74
CA PHE A 486 -17.96 -6.16 27.78
C PHE A 486 -17.62 -4.68 27.59
N THR A 487 -17.70 -3.96 28.69
CA THR A 487 -17.13 -2.60 28.84
C THR A 487 -15.68 -2.70 29.33
N GLY A 488 -14.94 -1.61 29.32
CA GLY A 488 -13.62 -1.56 29.92
C GLY A 488 -13.66 -1.88 31.43
N GLU A 489 -14.76 -1.51 32.16
CA GLU A 489 -14.93 -1.87 33.56
C GLU A 489 -15.08 -3.40 33.75
N ASP A 490 -15.82 -4.06 32.87
CA ASP A 490 -15.96 -5.53 32.92
C ASP A 490 -14.59 -6.19 32.75
N LEU A 491 -13.74 -5.67 31.84
CA LEU A 491 -12.38 -6.17 31.67
C LEU A 491 -11.51 -5.98 32.92
N LEU A 492 -11.61 -4.83 33.62
CA LEU A 492 -10.93 -4.63 34.89
C LEU A 492 -11.36 -5.67 35.94
N LEU A 493 -12.66 -5.92 36.04
CA LEU A 493 -13.24 -6.83 37.05
C LEU A 493 -12.94 -8.31 36.80
N LEU A 494 -12.47 -8.69 35.62
CA LEU A 494 -11.96 -10.05 35.35
C LEU A 494 -10.66 -10.35 36.11
N VAL A 495 -9.83 -9.34 36.37
CA VAL A 495 -8.47 -9.53 36.93
C VAL A 495 -8.26 -8.87 38.29
N LYS A 496 -9.15 -7.98 38.74
CA LYS A 496 -9.08 -7.27 40.01
C LYS A 496 -10.45 -7.13 40.66
N THR A 497 -10.50 -7.20 42.00
CA THR A 497 -11.68 -6.83 42.77
C THR A 497 -11.86 -5.31 42.85
N LYS A 498 -13.08 -4.87 43.17
CA LYS A 498 -13.37 -3.42 43.34
C LYS A 498 -12.49 -2.77 44.42
N ASP A 499 -12.23 -3.48 45.54
CA ASP A 499 -11.38 -2.99 46.62
C ASP A 499 -9.92 -2.85 46.20
N GLN A 500 -9.41 -3.78 45.37
CA GLN A 500 -8.07 -3.67 44.82
C GLN A 500 -7.95 -2.48 43.85
N LEU A 501 -8.94 -2.26 42.99
CA LEU A 501 -8.98 -1.12 42.06
C LEU A 501 -9.09 0.19 42.80
N PHE A 502 -9.88 0.26 43.88
CA PHE A 502 -9.96 1.41 44.74
C PHE A 502 -8.61 1.73 45.39
N THR A 503 -7.92 0.75 45.93
CA THR A 503 -6.59 0.90 46.51
C THR A 503 -5.56 1.39 45.46
N MET A 504 -5.68 0.98 44.22
CA MET A 504 -4.84 1.41 43.10
C MET A 504 -5.25 2.77 42.54
N LYS A 505 -6.30 3.41 43.07
CA LYS A 505 -6.84 4.70 42.61
C LYS A 505 -7.26 4.71 41.12
N VAL A 506 -7.77 3.61 40.63
CA VAL A 506 -8.29 3.49 39.25
C VAL A 506 -9.73 4.05 39.23
N ASP A 507 -9.98 5.01 38.32
CA ASP A 507 -11.33 5.50 38.06
C ASP A 507 -12.13 4.48 37.20
N GLN A 508 -12.81 3.56 37.89
CA GLN A 508 -13.57 2.50 37.25
C GLN A 508 -14.72 3.03 36.37
N GLN A 509 -15.32 4.18 36.72
CA GLN A 509 -16.46 4.71 35.95
C GLN A 509 -16.06 5.18 34.57
N SER A 510 -14.83 5.66 34.40
CA SER A 510 -14.33 6.10 33.11
C SER A 510 -14.21 4.94 32.12
N PHE A 511 -13.97 3.71 32.60
CA PHE A 511 -13.86 2.51 31.76
C PHE A 511 -15.22 2.01 31.21
N ARG A 512 -16.36 2.53 31.70
CA ARG A 512 -17.69 2.21 31.12
C ARG A 512 -17.97 2.93 29.80
N LYS A 513 -17.16 3.92 29.43
CA LYS A 513 -17.39 4.78 28.26
C LYS A 513 -17.14 4.08 26.93
N TRP A 514 -16.52 2.92 26.94
CA TRP A 514 -16.16 2.16 25.74
C TRP A 514 -16.40 0.65 25.96
N LYS A 515 -16.51 -0.07 24.83
CA LYS A 515 -16.81 -1.51 24.80
C LYS A 515 -15.72 -2.29 24.07
N MET A 516 -15.83 -3.62 24.09
CA MET A 516 -14.93 -4.53 23.38
C MET A 516 -14.85 -4.23 21.89
N GLU A 517 -15.94 -3.80 21.26
CA GLU A 517 -15.92 -3.38 19.84
C GLU A 517 -15.00 -2.19 19.59
N ASP A 518 -14.90 -1.23 20.52
CA ASP A 518 -13.98 -0.09 20.43
C ASP A 518 -12.52 -0.55 20.54
N LEU A 519 -12.23 -1.49 21.46
CA LEU A 519 -10.89 -2.08 21.60
C LEU A 519 -10.45 -2.80 20.32
N LEU A 520 -11.34 -3.61 19.75
CA LEU A 520 -11.04 -4.30 18.50
C LEU A 520 -10.84 -3.32 17.33
N LEU A 521 -11.68 -2.30 17.23
CA LEU A 521 -11.50 -1.26 16.22
C LEU A 521 -10.17 -0.53 16.40
N ASP A 522 -9.80 -0.17 17.63
CA ASP A 522 -8.55 0.53 17.91
C ASP A 522 -7.32 -0.35 17.61
N LEU A 523 -7.44 -1.67 17.81
CA LEU A 523 -6.42 -2.63 17.39
C LEU A 523 -6.18 -2.59 15.88
N TYR A 524 -7.25 -2.58 15.07
CA TYR A 524 -7.15 -2.44 13.61
C TYR A 524 -6.69 -1.05 13.16
N LYS A 525 -6.98 0.01 13.93
CA LYS A 525 -6.41 1.34 13.67
C LYS A 525 -4.88 1.33 13.82
N PHE A 526 -4.36 0.71 14.90
CA PHE A 526 -2.91 0.59 15.10
C PHE A 526 -2.28 -0.28 14.01
N GLN A 527 -2.88 -1.43 13.67
CA GLN A 527 -2.41 -2.24 12.54
C GLN A 527 -2.31 -1.44 11.24
N SER A 528 -3.29 -0.58 10.97
CA SER A 528 -3.36 0.14 9.69
C SER A 528 -2.51 1.42 9.65
N ALA A 529 -2.35 2.10 10.80
CA ALA A 529 -1.83 3.46 10.83
C ALA A 529 -0.70 3.69 11.83
N ASP A 530 -0.29 2.64 12.58
CA ASP A 530 0.76 2.70 13.58
C ASP A 530 0.56 3.89 14.54
N GLU A 531 1.59 4.69 14.81
CA GLU A 531 1.52 5.85 15.70
C GLU A 531 0.50 6.91 15.27
N LEU A 532 0.14 6.99 13.98
CA LEU A 532 -0.89 7.89 13.48
C LEU A 532 -2.28 7.56 14.03
N ALA A 533 -2.55 6.29 14.35
CA ALA A 533 -3.80 5.83 14.95
C ALA A 533 -4.12 6.53 16.29
N GLN A 534 -3.08 6.98 17.03
CA GLN A 534 -3.26 7.68 18.30
C GLN A 534 -4.08 8.98 18.17
N LYS A 535 -4.10 9.59 16.98
CA LYS A 535 -4.89 10.80 16.69
C LYS A 535 -6.40 10.51 16.66
N ASP A 536 -6.78 9.26 16.40
CA ASP A 536 -8.17 8.79 16.26
C ASP A 536 -8.67 7.98 17.46
N ILE A 537 -7.89 7.93 18.54
CA ILE A 537 -8.23 7.22 19.77
C ILE A 537 -8.19 8.21 20.95
N PRO A 538 -9.24 8.31 21.78
CA PRO A 538 -9.23 9.20 22.94
C PRO A 538 -8.04 8.93 23.87
N THR A 539 -7.32 9.97 24.26
CA THR A 539 -6.13 9.86 25.12
C THR A 539 -6.43 9.12 26.44
N GLU A 540 -7.61 9.36 27.03
CA GLU A 540 -8.06 8.64 28.22
C GLU A 540 -8.11 7.12 27.98
N ARG A 541 -8.62 6.68 26.82
CA ARG A 541 -8.72 5.27 26.46
C ARG A 541 -7.34 4.64 26.20
N LEU A 542 -6.40 5.37 25.60
CA LEU A 542 -5.01 4.91 25.45
C LEU A 542 -4.33 4.68 26.82
N GLN A 543 -4.57 5.54 27.79
CA GLN A 543 -4.07 5.37 29.17
C GLN A 543 -4.72 4.16 29.85
N GLN A 544 -6.01 3.94 29.62
CA GLN A 544 -6.74 2.79 30.15
C GLN A 544 -6.23 1.47 29.57
N TYR A 545 -5.86 1.44 28.30
CA TYR A 545 -5.24 0.25 27.68
C TYR A 545 -3.91 -0.11 28.33
N LYS A 546 -3.07 0.86 28.69
CA LYS A 546 -1.81 0.59 29.42
C LYS A 546 -2.07 -0.03 30.79
N ILE A 547 -3.06 0.49 31.53
CA ILE A 547 -3.47 -0.08 32.82
C ILE A 547 -3.94 -1.53 32.64
N LEU A 548 -4.79 -1.79 31.64
CA LEU A 548 -5.29 -3.15 31.36
C LEU A 548 -4.16 -4.09 30.93
N GLU A 549 -3.22 -3.65 30.09
CA GLU A 549 -2.06 -4.45 29.69
C GLU A 549 -1.26 -4.88 30.93
N GLU A 550 -0.91 -3.95 31.83
CA GLU A 550 -0.18 -4.26 33.07
C GLU A 550 -0.93 -5.30 33.93
N LEU A 551 -2.24 -5.12 34.11
CA LEU A 551 -3.07 -6.02 34.93
C LEU A 551 -3.20 -7.40 34.31
N PHE A 552 -3.46 -7.51 33.01
CA PHE A 552 -3.54 -8.79 32.31
C PHE A 552 -2.18 -9.47 32.22
N SER A 553 -1.08 -8.73 32.04
CA SER A 553 0.28 -9.28 32.02
C SER A 553 0.65 -9.92 33.35
N ALA A 554 0.21 -9.35 34.47
CA ALA A 554 0.45 -9.88 35.81
C ALA A 554 -0.41 -11.14 36.14
N TYR A 555 -1.42 -11.47 35.35
CA TYR A 555 -2.27 -12.63 35.59
C TYR A 555 -1.52 -13.95 35.40
N GLN A 556 -1.54 -14.82 36.41
CA GLN A 556 -0.88 -16.13 36.44
C GLN A 556 -1.85 -17.32 36.42
N GLY A 557 -3.16 -17.07 36.30
CA GLY A 557 -4.18 -18.11 36.24
C GLY A 557 -4.21 -18.83 34.90
N ARG A 558 -5.11 -19.82 34.78
CA ARG A 558 -5.27 -20.66 33.58
C ARG A 558 -6.61 -20.45 32.86
N ASP A 559 -7.34 -19.38 33.20
CA ASP A 559 -8.57 -19.06 32.49
C ASP A 559 -8.29 -18.72 31.05
N SER A 560 -8.96 -19.39 30.11
CA SER A 560 -8.70 -19.27 28.68
C SER A 560 -9.11 -17.90 28.13
N LEU A 561 -10.20 -17.31 28.64
CA LEU A 561 -10.67 -15.98 28.24
C LEU A 561 -9.66 -14.92 28.65
N ILE A 562 -9.23 -14.96 29.93
CA ILE A 562 -8.24 -13.99 30.44
C ILE A 562 -6.89 -14.17 29.72
N THR A 563 -6.50 -15.41 29.39
CA THR A 563 -5.28 -15.68 28.62
C THR A 563 -5.36 -15.09 27.22
N ASN A 564 -6.51 -15.18 26.54
CA ASN A 564 -6.70 -14.57 25.22
C ASN A 564 -6.73 -13.05 25.31
N LEU A 565 -7.40 -12.45 26.29
CA LEU A 565 -7.37 -11.00 26.52
C LEU A 565 -5.96 -10.49 26.82
N LYS A 566 -5.15 -11.24 27.59
CA LYS A 566 -3.72 -10.94 27.79
C LYS A 566 -2.97 -10.83 26.47
N LYS A 567 -3.24 -11.75 25.51
CA LYS A 567 -2.65 -11.67 24.16
C LYS A 567 -3.14 -10.44 23.39
N VAL A 568 -4.46 -10.13 23.45
CA VAL A 568 -5.02 -8.92 22.81
C VAL A 568 -4.30 -7.66 23.27
N PHE A 569 -4.14 -7.46 24.59
CA PHE A 569 -3.45 -6.29 25.12
C PHE A 569 -1.95 -6.31 24.79
N LYS A 570 -1.32 -7.48 24.73
CA LYS A 570 0.08 -7.61 24.31
C LYS A 570 0.27 -7.22 22.83
N ILE A 571 -0.62 -7.67 21.94
CA ILE A 571 -0.62 -7.29 20.52
C ILE A 571 -0.81 -5.78 20.40
N LEU A 572 -1.81 -5.21 21.09
CA LEU A 572 -2.07 -3.77 21.08
C LEU A 572 -0.85 -2.96 21.54
N SER A 573 -0.20 -3.42 22.61
CA SER A 573 1.01 -2.77 23.13
C SER A 573 2.16 -2.81 22.14
N LEU A 574 2.38 -3.93 21.45
CA LEU A 574 3.43 -4.07 20.45
C LEU A 574 3.17 -3.17 19.24
N LEU A 575 1.98 -3.23 18.65
CA LEU A 575 1.59 -2.39 17.51
C LEU A 575 1.58 -0.89 17.82
N SER A 576 1.40 -0.48 19.09
CA SER A 576 1.39 0.94 19.49
C SER A 576 2.77 1.50 19.83
N ASN A 577 3.80 0.67 19.85
CA ASN A 577 5.19 1.01 20.20
C ASN A 577 6.20 0.47 19.17
N GLY A 578 5.81 0.43 17.90
CA GLY A 578 6.66 0.04 16.77
C GLY A 578 7.81 1.00 16.47
N ASP A 579 8.51 0.73 15.39
CA ASP A 579 9.52 1.65 14.85
C ASP A 579 8.83 2.95 14.34
N PRO A 580 9.50 4.12 14.35
CA PRO A 580 8.88 5.36 13.85
C PRO A 580 8.39 5.25 12.42
N ALA A 581 7.12 5.56 12.16
CA ALA A 581 6.50 5.43 10.85
C ALA A 581 5.88 6.72 10.28
N ASP A 582 5.63 7.77 11.10
CA ASP A 582 5.04 9.05 10.65
C ASP A 582 6.10 9.99 10.05
N HIS A 583 7.01 10.50 10.89
CA HIS A 583 8.06 11.43 10.48
C HIS A 583 9.37 11.08 11.19
N PHE A 584 10.39 10.68 10.41
CA PHE A 584 11.64 10.18 10.97
C PHE A 584 12.84 10.38 10.03
N GLU A 585 14.04 10.37 10.63
CA GLU A 585 15.33 10.37 9.92
C GLU A 585 15.97 8.97 10.00
N VAL A 586 16.43 8.48 8.86
CA VAL A 586 17.30 7.29 8.75
C VAL A 586 18.73 7.74 8.57
N ASN A 587 19.64 7.23 9.41
CA ASN A 587 21.08 7.45 9.29
C ASN A 587 21.80 6.11 9.16
N LEU A 588 22.15 5.74 7.92
CA LEU A 588 22.79 4.46 7.61
C LEU A 588 24.19 4.33 8.21
N LYS A 589 24.92 5.45 8.33
CA LYS A 589 26.28 5.45 8.91
C LYS A 589 26.26 5.20 10.41
N LYS A 590 25.20 5.66 11.10
CA LYS A 590 25.03 5.46 12.54
C LYS A 590 24.18 4.22 12.87
N ASN A 591 23.64 3.54 11.86
CA ASN A 591 22.65 2.47 12.03
C ASN A 591 21.50 2.88 12.95
N SER A 592 20.90 4.06 12.70
CA SER A 592 19.86 4.62 13.57
C SER A 592 18.68 5.17 12.79
N ILE A 593 17.50 5.03 13.38
CA ILE A 593 16.29 5.78 13.04
C ILE A 593 15.94 6.68 14.21
N ILE A 594 15.53 7.91 13.91
CA ILE A 594 15.20 8.92 14.92
C ILE A 594 13.88 9.56 14.51
N LYS A 595 12.87 9.51 15.37
CA LYS A 595 11.61 10.24 15.20
C LYS A 595 11.88 11.75 15.23
N LEU A 596 11.28 12.50 14.28
CA LEU A 596 11.39 13.95 14.15
C LEU A 596 10.17 14.67 14.75
#